data_b5b86ab53d8ce96974ce5dc966c51dba
#
_entry.id   b5b86ab53d8ce96974ce5dc966c51dba
#
_cell.length_a   1.000
_cell.length_b   1.000
_cell.length_c   1.000
_cell.angle_alpha   90.00
_cell.angle_beta   90.00
_cell.angle_gamma   90.00
#
_symmetry.space_group_name_H-M   'P 1'
#
loop_
_entity.id
_entity.type
_entity.pdbx_description
1 polymer ?
#
loop_
_entity_poly.entity_id
_entity_poly.type
_entity_poly.pdbx_seq_one_letter_code
_entity_poly.pdbx_strand_id
1 'polypeptide(L)'
;INKIIHRQQLEKKINEFLNSIVTKSPQKNERLHGYQIQVNLVPYESASQFQKEIGTKEAVNNDLMEAYKNKDFITFLNNLKRKNFYNEANFAEYLVRKEVKLLDSDGVPASGGQAVGFALMLRLNEAKNKPIILIDEPESSLDNAYIKSELNTELKQLARNSMVVVITHNSTLGTLLEPDYLIVTSKDNNGNYSIMSGEFSSSKIKDSINGLEEKSHDKFIEAMESGIDSYTKKGEIYANLNS
;
A
#
# COMPACT_ATOMS: atom_id res chain seq x y z
N ILE A 1 43.61 32.25 -0.67
CA ILE A 1 44.16 30.91 -0.36
C ILE A 1 43.21 30.18 0.59
N ASN A 2 42.82 30.73 1.75
CA ASN A 2 41.94 30.04 2.71
C ASN A 2 40.57 29.63 2.13
N LYS A 3 39.95 30.44 1.27
CA LYS A 3 38.67 30.09 0.62
C LYS A 3 38.79 28.92 -0.37
N ILE A 4 39.91 28.78 -1.03
CA ILE A 4 40.17 27.69 -1.99
C ILE A 4 40.37 26.37 -1.23
N ILE A 5 41.14 26.39 -0.13
CA ILE A 5 41.38 25.23 0.74
C ILE A 5 40.08 24.75 1.34
N HIS A 6 39.22 25.63 1.84
CA HIS A 6 37.94 25.29 2.43
C HIS A 6 36.98 24.68 1.40
N ARG A 7 37.02 25.18 0.16
CA ARG A 7 36.27 24.65 -0.97
C ARG A 7 36.66 23.20 -1.26
N GLN A 8 37.96 22.95 -1.45
CA GLN A 8 38.48 21.61 -1.73
C GLN A 8 38.17 20.61 -0.60
N GLN A 9 38.25 21.04 0.66
CA GLN A 9 37.91 20.21 1.82
C GLN A 9 36.43 19.83 1.85
N LEU A 10 35.52 20.75 1.51
CA LEU A 10 34.09 20.49 1.44
C LEU A 10 33.75 19.50 0.31
N GLU A 11 34.28 19.74 -0.87
CA GLU A 11 34.09 18.84 -2.03
C GLU A 11 34.63 17.43 -1.72
N LYS A 12 35.76 17.31 -1.08
CA LYS A 12 36.32 16.03 -0.66
C LYS A 12 35.38 15.31 0.32
N LYS A 13 34.88 16.00 1.35
CA LYS A 13 33.95 15.42 2.32
C LYS A 13 32.63 14.95 1.69
N ILE A 14 32.07 15.73 0.76
CA ILE A 14 30.85 15.34 0.04
C ILE A 14 31.09 14.09 -0.82
N ASN A 15 32.21 14.06 -1.55
CA ASN A 15 32.58 12.89 -2.36
C ASN A 15 32.84 11.65 -1.50
N GLU A 16 33.51 11.77 -0.37
CA GLU A 16 33.71 10.67 0.59
C GLU A 16 32.36 10.16 1.13
N PHE A 17 31.45 11.07 1.46
CA PHE A 17 30.10 10.72 1.89
C PHE A 17 29.33 9.95 0.79
N LEU A 18 29.30 10.46 -0.44
CA LEU A 18 28.62 9.78 -1.55
C LEU A 18 29.23 8.42 -1.85
N ASN A 19 30.55 8.30 -1.84
CA ASN A 19 31.23 7.03 -2.04
C ASN A 19 30.91 6.03 -0.90
N SER A 20 30.83 6.51 0.34
CA SER A 20 30.48 5.67 1.49
C SER A 20 29.06 5.11 1.38
N ILE A 21 28.14 5.85 0.77
CA ILE A 21 26.76 5.41 0.53
C ILE A 21 26.72 4.31 -0.49
N VAL A 22 27.43 4.45 -1.60
CA VAL A 22 27.50 3.42 -2.65
C VAL A 22 28.09 2.12 -2.12
N THR A 23 29.14 2.19 -1.29
CA THR A 23 29.79 1.00 -0.73
C THR A 23 29.00 0.30 0.38
N LYS A 24 28.09 1.01 1.04
CA LYS A 24 27.25 0.47 2.15
C LYS A 24 25.82 0.12 1.72
N SER A 25 25.52 0.09 0.44
CA SER A 25 24.19 -0.28 -0.05
C SER A 25 23.98 -1.81 0.00
N PRO A 26 22.82 -2.30 0.45
CA PRO A 26 21.71 -1.52 1.01
C PRO A 26 22.00 -1.01 2.43
N GLN A 27 21.50 0.17 2.75
CA GLN A 27 21.65 0.78 4.10
C GLN A 27 20.84 0.03 5.15
N LYS A 28 19.71 -0.54 4.74
CA LYS A 28 18.82 -1.35 5.56
C LYS A 28 18.35 -2.55 4.76
N ASN A 29 18.37 -3.70 5.40
CA ASN A 29 17.93 -4.96 4.82
C ASN A 29 17.19 -5.74 5.91
N GLU A 30 15.87 -5.69 5.88
CA GLU A 30 15.01 -6.35 6.86
C GLU A 30 14.09 -7.36 6.19
N ARG A 31 13.81 -8.46 6.89
CA ARG A 31 12.79 -9.42 6.48
C ARG A 31 11.53 -9.22 7.32
N LEU A 32 10.40 -9.11 6.65
CA LEU A 32 9.10 -8.95 7.28
C LEU A 32 8.01 -9.62 6.42
N HIS A 33 7.18 -10.45 7.03
CA HIS A 33 6.09 -11.16 6.34
C HIS A 33 6.51 -11.88 5.06
N GLY A 34 7.66 -12.55 5.07
CA GLY A 34 8.18 -13.27 3.91
C GLY A 34 8.86 -12.38 2.85
N TYR A 35 8.79 -11.07 2.99
CA TYR A 35 9.44 -10.12 2.10
C TYR A 35 10.74 -9.58 2.67
N GLN A 36 11.61 -9.14 1.79
CA GLN A 36 12.85 -8.46 2.11
C GLN A 36 12.73 -6.98 1.71
N ILE A 37 12.86 -6.08 2.69
CA ILE A 37 12.84 -4.64 2.48
C ILE A 37 14.28 -4.16 2.40
N GLN A 38 14.68 -3.63 1.27
CA GLN A 38 15.99 -3.00 1.08
C GLN A 38 15.81 -1.48 0.95
N VAL A 39 16.57 -0.74 1.75
CA VAL A 39 16.63 0.73 1.65
C VAL A 39 18.00 1.10 1.11
N ASN A 40 18.02 1.68 -0.07
CA ASN A 40 19.23 2.18 -0.71
C ASN A 40 19.23 3.72 -0.68
N LEU A 41 20.40 4.30 -0.53
CA LEU A 41 20.60 5.72 -0.78
C LEU A 41 21.25 5.86 -2.15
N VAL A 42 20.61 6.59 -3.06
CA VAL A 42 21.06 6.72 -4.44
C VAL A 42 21.08 8.18 -4.85
N PRO A 43 22.00 8.57 -5.77
CA PRO A 43 22.02 9.92 -6.31
C PRO A 43 20.75 10.26 -7.08
N TYR A 44 20.48 11.57 -7.26
CA TYR A 44 19.41 12.04 -8.13
C TYR A 44 19.83 11.97 -9.61
N GLU A 45 18.86 11.56 -10.45
CA GLU A 45 19.08 11.42 -11.89
C GLU A 45 18.53 12.60 -12.69
N SER A 46 17.51 13.30 -12.16
CA SER A 46 16.84 14.40 -12.87
C SER A 46 16.30 15.47 -11.92
N ALA A 47 16.06 16.66 -12.48
CA ALA A 47 15.44 17.79 -11.76
C ALA A 47 14.02 17.45 -11.30
N SER A 48 13.23 16.75 -12.12
CA SER A 48 11.88 16.35 -11.78
C SER A 48 11.85 15.35 -10.62
N GLN A 49 12.78 14.38 -10.61
CA GLN A 49 12.93 13.44 -9.51
C GLN A 49 13.33 14.18 -8.22
N PHE A 50 14.33 15.06 -8.29
CA PHE A 50 14.75 15.89 -7.16
C PHE A 50 13.58 16.70 -6.58
N GLN A 51 12.86 17.40 -7.46
CA GLN A 51 11.71 18.24 -7.07
C GLN A 51 10.62 17.42 -6.36
N LYS A 52 10.32 16.24 -6.89
CA LYS A 52 9.31 15.32 -6.32
C LYS A 52 9.73 14.81 -4.94
N GLU A 53 10.96 14.35 -4.78
CA GLU A 53 11.48 13.80 -3.52
C GLU A 53 11.58 14.86 -2.41
N ILE A 54 12.01 16.07 -2.76
CA ILE A 54 12.07 17.20 -1.81
C ILE A 54 10.67 17.75 -1.49
N GLY A 55 9.65 17.43 -2.30
CA GLY A 55 8.27 17.87 -2.07
C GLY A 55 8.04 19.36 -2.34
N THR A 56 8.89 20.00 -3.18
CA THR A 56 8.78 21.43 -3.47
C THR A 56 7.94 21.72 -4.70
N LYS A 57 7.15 22.81 -4.65
CA LYS A 57 6.45 23.36 -5.81
C LYS A 57 7.33 24.34 -6.59
N GLU A 58 8.43 24.80 -5.99
CA GLU A 58 9.38 25.70 -6.67
C GLU A 58 10.12 24.92 -7.76
N ALA A 59 10.19 25.51 -8.95
CA ALA A 59 10.88 24.88 -10.06
C ALA A 59 12.38 24.71 -9.79
N VAL A 60 12.84 23.49 -9.97
CA VAL A 60 14.26 23.13 -9.95
C VAL A 60 14.78 23.25 -11.37
N ASN A 61 15.65 24.24 -11.63
CA ASN A 61 16.22 24.47 -12.93
C ASN A 61 17.32 23.46 -13.28
N ASN A 62 17.60 23.32 -14.57
CA ASN A 62 18.61 22.39 -15.04
C ASN A 62 20.02 22.75 -14.55
N ASP A 63 20.31 24.04 -14.35
CA ASP A 63 21.63 24.49 -13.88
C ASP A 63 21.98 23.94 -12.49
N LEU A 64 20.99 23.84 -11.60
CA LEU A 64 21.18 23.22 -10.29
C LEU A 64 21.57 21.74 -10.44
N MET A 65 20.85 21.01 -11.28
CA MET A 65 21.10 19.58 -11.49
C MET A 65 22.35 19.31 -12.32
N GLU A 66 22.72 20.21 -13.20
CA GLU A 66 23.97 20.13 -13.94
C GLU A 66 25.17 20.25 -13.01
N ALA A 67 25.17 21.25 -12.11
CA ALA A 67 26.20 21.39 -11.07
C ALA A 67 26.29 20.12 -10.20
N TYR A 68 25.14 19.54 -9.81
CA TYR A 68 25.09 18.30 -9.06
C TYR A 68 25.71 17.11 -9.83
N LYS A 69 25.33 16.90 -11.10
CA LYS A 69 25.84 15.82 -11.96
C LYS A 69 27.32 15.94 -12.26
N ASN A 70 27.79 17.18 -12.45
CA ASN A 70 29.20 17.50 -12.68
C ASN A 70 30.03 17.43 -11.39
N LYS A 71 29.40 17.10 -10.24
CA LYS A 71 30.03 17.07 -8.91
C LYS A 71 30.61 18.42 -8.46
N ASP A 72 30.16 19.54 -9.05
CA ASP A 72 30.45 20.89 -8.56
C ASP A 72 29.49 21.21 -7.39
N PHE A 73 29.73 20.54 -6.26
CA PHE A 73 28.87 20.63 -5.09
C PHE A 73 28.86 22.02 -4.44
N ILE A 74 29.82 22.86 -4.72
CA ILE A 74 29.83 24.23 -4.23
C ILE A 74 28.87 25.10 -5.02
N THR A 75 28.90 25.04 -6.34
CA THR A 75 27.92 25.72 -7.19
C THR A 75 26.53 25.19 -6.90
N PHE A 76 26.37 23.87 -6.77
CA PHE A 76 25.12 23.25 -6.37
C PHE A 76 24.60 23.81 -5.04
N LEU A 77 25.41 23.80 -3.98
CA LEU A 77 25.05 24.31 -2.65
C LEU A 77 24.70 25.81 -2.67
N ASN A 78 25.48 26.63 -3.39
CA ASN A 78 25.21 28.06 -3.51
C ASN A 78 23.87 28.33 -4.23
N ASN A 79 23.56 27.58 -5.26
CA ASN A 79 22.27 27.67 -5.96
C ASN A 79 21.13 27.15 -5.07
N LEU A 80 21.36 26.07 -4.33
CA LEU A 80 20.38 25.49 -3.41
C LEU A 80 20.02 26.45 -2.28
N LYS A 81 21.01 27.12 -1.66
CA LYS A 81 20.80 28.11 -0.60
C LYS A 81 19.96 29.31 -1.00
N ARG A 82 19.80 29.57 -2.29
CA ARG A 82 18.95 30.64 -2.83
C ARG A 82 17.48 30.21 -3.00
N LYS A 83 17.19 28.93 -2.76
CA LYS A 83 15.86 28.35 -2.90
C LYS A 83 15.06 28.47 -1.61
N ASN A 84 13.77 28.76 -1.72
CA ASN A 84 12.89 28.93 -0.55
C ASN A 84 12.70 27.62 0.23
N PHE A 85 12.85 26.48 -0.42
CA PHE A 85 12.73 25.17 0.22
C PHE A 85 14.02 24.71 0.93
N TYR A 86 15.12 25.45 0.81
CA TYR A 86 16.38 25.04 1.44
C TYR A 86 16.31 25.09 2.96
N ASN A 87 16.68 23.97 3.58
CA ASN A 87 16.85 23.84 5.02
C ASN A 87 18.18 23.13 5.28
N GLU A 88 19.09 23.76 6.03
CA GLU A 88 20.40 23.21 6.33
C GLU A 88 20.34 21.87 7.08
N ALA A 89 19.33 21.67 7.92
CA ALA A 89 19.12 20.41 8.65
C ALA A 89 18.88 19.21 7.72
N ASN A 90 18.35 19.46 6.52
CA ASN A 90 18.04 18.43 5.53
C ASN A 90 19.12 18.28 4.43
N PHE A 91 20.32 18.78 4.67
CA PHE A 91 21.37 18.83 3.64
C PHE A 91 21.65 17.47 2.98
N ALA A 92 21.66 16.39 3.75
CA ALA A 92 21.88 15.05 3.22
C ALA A 92 20.79 14.61 2.22
N GLU A 93 19.54 15.06 2.40
CA GLU A 93 18.41 14.76 1.53
C GLU A 93 18.53 15.45 0.16
N TYR A 94 19.28 16.55 0.09
CA TYR A 94 19.58 17.19 -1.18
C TYR A 94 20.69 16.50 -1.98
N LEU A 95 21.46 15.62 -1.33
CA LEU A 95 22.55 14.89 -1.99
C LEU A 95 22.13 13.51 -2.47
N VAL A 96 21.20 12.86 -1.76
CA VAL A 96 20.76 11.50 -2.06
C VAL A 96 19.28 11.32 -1.75
N ARG A 97 18.63 10.43 -2.50
CA ARG A 97 17.26 9.99 -2.22
C ARG A 97 17.25 8.57 -1.64
N LYS A 98 16.19 8.26 -0.92
CA LYS A 98 15.91 6.90 -0.45
C LYS A 98 15.20 6.13 -1.56
N GLU A 99 15.76 4.99 -1.94
CA GLU A 99 15.10 4.02 -2.80
C GLU A 99 14.75 2.79 -1.97
N VAL A 100 13.46 2.53 -1.82
CA VAL A 100 12.97 1.35 -1.11
C VAL A 100 12.62 0.28 -2.13
N LYS A 101 13.23 -0.89 -2.01
CA LYS A 101 12.92 -2.08 -2.82
C LYS A 101 12.27 -3.12 -1.91
N LEU A 102 11.13 -3.62 -2.35
CA LEU A 102 10.47 -4.78 -1.77
C LEU A 102 10.81 -5.98 -2.64
N LEU A 103 11.47 -6.97 -2.06
CA LEU A 103 11.80 -8.23 -2.72
C LEU A 103 11.00 -9.36 -2.07
N ASP A 104 10.64 -10.36 -2.84
CA ASP A 104 10.00 -11.57 -2.33
C ASP A 104 11.02 -12.51 -1.64
N SER A 105 10.58 -13.71 -1.26
CA SER A 105 11.40 -14.72 -0.62
C SER A 105 12.61 -15.15 -1.47
N ASP A 106 12.48 -15.05 -2.78
CA ASP A 106 13.50 -15.48 -3.75
C ASP A 106 14.45 -14.33 -4.14
N GLY A 107 14.21 -13.13 -3.57
CA GLY A 107 15.01 -11.93 -3.84
C GLY A 107 14.64 -11.22 -5.15
N VAL A 108 13.49 -11.55 -5.72
CA VAL A 108 12.95 -10.90 -6.93
C VAL A 108 12.11 -9.68 -6.53
N PRO A 109 12.11 -8.58 -7.30
CA PRO A 109 11.25 -7.46 -7.02
C PRO A 109 9.77 -7.86 -6.93
N ALA A 110 9.11 -7.50 -5.83
CA ALA A 110 7.72 -7.79 -5.61
C ALA A 110 6.83 -7.20 -6.73
N SER A 111 5.86 -7.97 -7.18
CA SER A 111 4.82 -7.48 -8.10
C SER A 111 3.96 -6.38 -7.47
N GLY A 112 3.20 -5.66 -8.29
CA GLY A 112 2.28 -4.63 -7.79
C GLY A 112 1.29 -5.17 -6.76
N GLY A 113 0.67 -6.33 -7.03
CA GLY A 113 -0.24 -6.99 -6.09
C GLY A 113 0.45 -7.41 -4.78
N GLN A 114 1.65 -7.99 -4.86
CA GLN A 114 2.46 -8.33 -3.69
C GLN A 114 2.81 -7.10 -2.85
N ALA A 115 3.15 -5.99 -3.48
CA ALA A 115 3.46 -4.75 -2.77
C ALA A 115 2.22 -4.17 -2.05
N VAL A 116 1.03 -4.24 -2.70
CA VAL A 116 -0.25 -3.86 -2.08
C VAL A 116 -0.57 -4.77 -0.90
N GLY A 117 -0.45 -6.08 -1.07
CA GLY A 117 -0.66 -7.05 0.01
C GLY A 117 0.27 -6.82 1.19
N PHE A 118 1.55 -6.59 0.95
CA PHE A 118 2.52 -6.27 1.98
C PHE A 118 2.15 -4.98 2.74
N ALA A 119 1.77 -3.91 2.02
CA ALA A 119 1.35 -2.65 2.65
C ALA A 119 0.08 -2.82 3.50
N LEU A 120 -0.87 -3.64 3.03
CA LEU A 120 -2.07 -3.98 3.79
C LEU A 120 -1.70 -4.72 5.08
N MET A 121 -0.84 -5.74 5.03
CA MET A 121 -0.40 -6.49 6.22
C MET A 121 0.28 -5.60 7.26
N LEU A 122 1.09 -4.63 6.84
CA LEU A 122 1.67 -3.65 7.76
C LEU A 122 0.59 -2.86 8.50
N ARG A 123 -0.43 -2.37 7.78
CA ARG A 123 -1.55 -1.61 8.37
C ARG A 123 -2.40 -2.47 9.31
N LEU A 124 -2.68 -3.71 8.95
CA LEU A 124 -3.40 -4.64 9.82
C LEU A 124 -2.62 -4.94 11.10
N ASN A 125 -1.31 -5.09 10.99
CA ASN A 125 -0.44 -5.29 12.17
C ASN A 125 -0.43 -4.07 13.10
N GLU A 126 -0.42 -2.84 12.57
CA GLU A 126 -0.56 -1.60 13.34
C GLU A 126 -1.94 -1.49 14.02
N ALA A 127 -2.97 -2.08 13.41
CA ALA A 127 -4.35 -2.05 13.91
C ALA A 127 -4.63 -3.09 15.02
N LYS A 128 -3.74 -4.04 15.30
CA LYS A 128 -3.96 -5.16 16.23
C LYS A 128 -4.47 -4.78 17.64
N ASN A 129 -4.17 -3.57 18.08
CA ASN A 129 -4.58 -3.08 19.40
C ASN A 129 -5.77 -2.09 19.34
N LYS A 130 -6.44 -1.97 18.20
CA LYS A 130 -7.61 -1.11 18.05
C LYS A 130 -8.88 -1.89 18.38
N PRO A 131 -9.83 -1.30 19.13
CA PRO A 131 -11.07 -2.00 19.49
C PRO A 131 -12.00 -2.20 18.28
N ILE A 132 -11.95 -1.33 17.28
CA ILE A 132 -12.75 -1.37 16.06
C ILE A 132 -11.82 -1.15 14.86
N ILE A 133 -11.97 -2.00 13.85
CA ILE A 133 -11.18 -1.96 12.59
C ILE A 133 -12.19 -1.97 11.44
N LEU A 134 -12.14 -0.93 10.61
CA LEU A 134 -12.94 -0.82 9.40
C LEU A 134 -12.02 -0.99 8.19
N ILE A 135 -12.39 -1.89 7.29
CA ILE A 135 -11.57 -2.23 6.11
C ILE A 135 -12.49 -2.22 4.90
N ASP A 136 -12.13 -1.38 3.94
CA ASP A 136 -12.88 -1.20 2.69
C ASP A 136 -12.10 -1.87 1.54
N GLU A 137 -12.73 -2.83 0.88
CA GLU A 137 -12.20 -3.60 -0.25
C GLU A 137 -10.75 -4.09 -0.07
N PRO A 138 -10.45 -4.83 1.03
CA PRO A 138 -9.07 -5.26 1.31
C PRO A 138 -8.50 -6.19 0.23
N GLU A 139 -9.35 -6.81 -0.57
CA GLU A 139 -8.99 -7.68 -1.69
C GLU A 139 -8.56 -6.93 -2.94
N SER A 140 -8.74 -5.62 -2.98
CA SER A 140 -8.42 -4.81 -4.15
C SER A 140 -6.96 -4.99 -4.58
N SER A 141 -6.74 -5.38 -5.83
CA SER A 141 -5.42 -5.66 -6.42
C SER A 141 -4.67 -6.90 -5.87
N LEU A 142 -5.34 -7.75 -5.07
CA LEU A 142 -4.78 -9.00 -4.57
C LEU A 142 -5.23 -10.19 -5.42
N ASP A 143 -4.36 -11.19 -5.53
CA ASP A 143 -4.75 -12.45 -6.15
C ASP A 143 -5.54 -13.36 -5.19
N ASN A 144 -6.29 -14.31 -5.76
CA ASN A 144 -7.12 -15.22 -4.97
C ASN A 144 -6.32 -16.13 -4.03
N ALA A 145 -5.08 -16.47 -4.35
CA ALA A 145 -4.25 -17.29 -3.49
C ALA A 145 -3.87 -16.52 -2.23
N TYR A 146 -3.46 -15.25 -2.38
CA TYR A 146 -3.14 -14.36 -1.28
C TYR A 146 -4.36 -14.09 -0.37
N ILE A 147 -5.53 -13.86 -1.00
CA ILE A 147 -6.80 -13.67 -0.25
C ILE A 147 -7.10 -14.90 0.62
N LYS A 148 -6.94 -16.10 0.09
CA LYS A 148 -7.24 -17.35 0.81
C LYS A 148 -6.24 -17.66 1.93
N SER A 149 -4.94 -17.47 1.68
CA SER A 149 -3.90 -17.89 2.62
C SER A 149 -3.61 -16.82 3.67
N GLU A 150 -3.31 -15.61 3.24
CA GLU A 150 -2.77 -14.58 4.11
C GLU A 150 -3.88 -13.66 4.67
N LEU A 151 -4.65 -13.02 3.78
CA LEU A 151 -5.63 -12.02 4.17
C LEU A 151 -6.71 -12.60 5.08
N ASN A 152 -7.33 -13.72 4.68
CA ASN A 152 -8.37 -14.38 5.47
C ASN A 152 -7.87 -14.77 6.88
N THR A 153 -6.64 -15.30 6.95
CA THR A 153 -6.05 -15.71 8.23
C THR A 153 -5.83 -14.52 9.15
N GLU A 154 -5.27 -13.42 8.61
CA GLU A 154 -5.00 -12.23 9.42
C GLU A 154 -6.29 -11.55 9.90
N LEU A 155 -7.31 -11.43 9.04
CA LEU A 155 -8.62 -10.87 9.41
C LEU A 155 -9.29 -11.69 10.52
N LYS A 156 -9.28 -13.01 10.42
CA LYS A 156 -9.80 -13.89 11.48
C LYS A 156 -9.01 -13.79 12.79
N GLN A 157 -7.70 -13.55 12.72
CA GLN A 157 -6.90 -13.29 13.94
C GLN A 157 -7.27 -11.96 14.60
N LEU A 158 -7.43 -10.90 13.81
CA LEU A 158 -7.84 -9.59 14.31
C LEU A 158 -9.22 -9.65 14.97
N ALA A 159 -10.17 -10.38 14.39
CA ALA A 159 -11.53 -10.54 14.90
C ALA A 159 -11.60 -11.21 16.28
N ARG A 160 -10.54 -11.89 16.74
CA ARG A 160 -10.51 -12.46 18.09
C ARG A 160 -10.47 -11.42 19.23
N ASN A 161 -9.91 -10.24 18.95
CA ASN A 161 -9.67 -9.21 19.95
C ASN A 161 -10.28 -7.85 19.57
N SER A 162 -10.84 -7.72 18.38
CA SER A 162 -11.34 -6.47 17.83
C SER A 162 -12.65 -6.72 17.09
N MET A 163 -13.53 -5.72 17.08
CA MET A 163 -14.64 -5.70 16.13
C MET A 163 -14.10 -5.36 14.75
N VAL A 164 -14.15 -6.32 13.83
CA VAL A 164 -13.65 -6.13 12.44
C VAL A 164 -14.85 -6.01 11.52
N VAL A 165 -14.95 -4.90 10.79
CA VAL A 165 -15.95 -4.68 9.75
C VAL A 165 -15.25 -4.65 8.41
N VAL A 166 -15.62 -5.57 7.52
CA VAL A 166 -15.07 -5.68 6.17
C VAL A 166 -16.15 -5.32 5.17
N ILE A 167 -15.86 -4.33 4.32
CA ILE A 167 -16.70 -4.00 3.17
C ILE A 167 -16.06 -4.70 1.96
N THR A 168 -16.81 -5.57 1.32
CA THR A 168 -16.32 -6.33 0.16
C THR A 168 -17.46 -6.68 -0.78
N HIS A 169 -17.18 -6.78 -2.05
CA HIS A 169 -18.04 -7.37 -3.08
C HIS A 169 -17.44 -8.67 -3.65
N ASN A 170 -16.30 -9.10 -3.12
CA ASN A 170 -15.60 -10.31 -3.56
C ASN A 170 -16.20 -11.56 -2.92
N SER A 171 -16.79 -12.42 -3.76
CA SER A 171 -17.44 -13.65 -3.31
C SER A 171 -16.51 -14.63 -2.60
N THR A 172 -15.24 -14.67 -2.99
CA THR A 172 -14.24 -15.53 -2.35
C THR A 172 -13.95 -15.07 -0.94
N LEU A 173 -13.69 -13.78 -0.73
CA LEU A 173 -13.40 -13.23 0.59
C LEU A 173 -14.65 -13.30 1.48
N GLY A 174 -15.82 -12.87 0.97
CA GLY A 174 -17.08 -12.90 1.73
C GLY A 174 -17.44 -14.28 2.25
N THR A 175 -17.21 -15.33 1.43
CA THR A 175 -17.46 -16.72 1.83
C THR A 175 -16.43 -17.24 2.85
N LEU A 176 -15.15 -16.92 2.67
CA LEU A 176 -14.07 -17.43 3.52
C LEU A 176 -14.03 -16.80 4.92
N LEU A 177 -14.52 -15.57 5.06
CA LEU A 177 -14.51 -14.86 6.34
C LEU A 177 -15.45 -15.52 7.36
N GLU A 178 -16.55 -16.14 6.91
CA GLU A 178 -17.57 -16.72 7.80
C GLU A 178 -17.99 -15.70 8.87
N PRO A 179 -18.54 -14.53 8.49
CA PRO A 179 -18.77 -13.44 9.43
C PRO A 179 -19.86 -13.80 10.44
N ASP A 180 -19.81 -13.24 11.65
CA ASP A 180 -20.86 -13.39 12.66
C ASP A 180 -22.14 -12.63 12.24
N TYR A 181 -21.98 -11.49 11.59
CA TYR A 181 -23.06 -10.60 11.22
C TYR A 181 -22.93 -10.08 9.79
N LEU A 182 -24.05 -10.05 9.07
CA LEU A 182 -24.13 -9.60 7.69
C LEU A 182 -24.86 -8.26 7.60
N ILE A 183 -24.34 -7.33 6.84
CA ILE A 183 -25.00 -6.08 6.44
C ILE A 183 -24.94 -6.01 4.91
N VAL A 184 -26.10 -5.99 4.28
CA VAL A 184 -26.23 -5.85 2.82
C VAL A 184 -26.85 -4.51 2.50
N THR A 185 -26.15 -3.71 1.71
CA THR A 185 -26.65 -2.43 1.21
C THR A 185 -27.01 -2.57 -0.25
N SER A 186 -28.17 -2.08 -0.65
CA SER A 186 -28.59 -2.05 -2.05
C SER A 186 -29.29 -0.75 -2.41
N LYS A 187 -29.34 -0.45 -3.71
CA LYS A 187 -30.02 0.71 -4.28
C LYS A 187 -30.93 0.23 -5.39
N ASP A 188 -32.21 0.58 -5.32
CA ASP A 188 -33.17 0.25 -6.38
C ASP A 188 -33.03 1.18 -7.62
N ASN A 189 -33.75 0.83 -8.69
CA ASN A 189 -33.76 1.63 -9.92
C ASN A 189 -34.36 3.04 -9.75
N ASN A 190 -35.10 3.29 -8.65
CA ASN A 190 -35.69 4.57 -8.31
C ASN A 190 -34.77 5.42 -7.44
N GLY A 191 -33.60 4.88 -7.06
CA GLY A 191 -32.63 5.56 -6.23
C GLY A 191 -32.82 5.40 -4.72
N ASN A 192 -33.76 4.55 -4.28
CA ASN A 192 -33.98 4.27 -2.86
C ASN A 192 -32.92 3.29 -2.35
N TYR A 193 -32.43 3.55 -1.14
CA TYR A 193 -31.47 2.66 -0.47
C TYR A 193 -32.21 1.72 0.49
N SER A 194 -31.74 0.48 0.55
CA SER A 194 -32.11 -0.47 1.60
C SER A 194 -30.87 -0.95 2.35
N ILE A 195 -31.03 -1.25 3.65
CA ILE A 195 -29.97 -1.78 4.51
C ILE A 195 -30.56 -2.99 5.21
N MET A 196 -30.22 -4.16 4.74
CA MET A 196 -30.64 -5.43 5.34
C MET A 196 -29.54 -5.96 6.24
N SER A 197 -29.89 -6.42 7.41
CA SER A 197 -28.90 -6.91 8.37
C SER A 197 -29.42 -8.03 9.26
N GLY A 198 -28.51 -8.86 9.75
CA GLY A 198 -28.79 -9.96 10.65
C GLY A 198 -27.59 -10.85 10.87
N GLU A 199 -27.72 -11.82 11.78
CA GLU A 199 -26.70 -12.85 11.99
C GLU A 199 -26.48 -13.65 10.70
N PHE A 200 -25.22 -13.93 10.35
CA PHE A 200 -24.90 -14.69 9.14
C PHE A 200 -25.50 -16.10 9.15
N SER A 201 -25.58 -16.71 10.32
CA SER A 201 -26.22 -18.03 10.55
C SER A 201 -27.75 -18.02 10.48
N SER A 202 -28.38 -16.84 10.52
CA SER A 202 -29.83 -16.70 10.44
C SER A 202 -30.35 -17.01 9.05
N SER A 203 -31.48 -17.70 8.95
CA SER A 203 -32.14 -17.93 7.66
C SER A 203 -32.69 -16.68 6.98
N LYS A 204 -32.87 -15.59 7.75
CA LYS A 204 -33.44 -14.32 7.30
C LYS A 204 -32.67 -13.14 7.85
N ILE A 205 -32.56 -12.11 7.03
CA ILE A 205 -32.10 -10.78 7.42
C ILE A 205 -33.23 -9.79 7.24
N LYS A 206 -33.18 -8.68 7.99
CA LYS A 206 -34.23 -7.69 8.08
C LYS A 206 -33.76 -6.33 7.60
N ASP A 207 -34.61 -5.66 6.80
CA ASP A 207 -34.43 -4.27 6.44
C ASP A 207 -34.66 -3.36 7.67
N SER A 208 -33.66 -2.57 8.00
CA SER A 208 -33.68 -1.64 9.14
C SER A 208 -34.67 -0.49 8.95
N ILE A 209 -35.05 -0.17 7.70
CA ILE A 209 -35.90 0.97 7.34
C ILE A 209 -37.36 0.53 7.24
N ASN A 210 -37.62 -0.53 6.45
CA ASN A 210 -38.97 -0.93 6.07
C ASN A 210 -39.48 -2.14 6.85
N GLY A 211 -38.61 -2.81 7.58
CA GLY A 211 -38.94 -4.02 8.34
C GLY A 211 -39.18 -5.27 7.50
N LEU A 212 -38.92 -5.23 6.20
CA LEU A 212 -39.02 -6.37 5.30
C LEU A 212 -38.00 -7.45 5.68
N GLU A 213 -38.41 -8.71 5.57
CA GLU A 213 -37.52 -9.83 5.80
C GLU A 213 -37.27 -10.56 4.48
N GLU A 214 -36.02 -10.91 4.24
CA GLU A 214 -35.58 -11.71 3.10
C GLU A 214 -34.64 -12.82 3.55
N LYS A 215 -34.48 -13.84 2.70
CA LYS A 215 -33.54 -14.93 2.98
C LYS A 215 -32.10 -14.41 2.94
N SER A 216 -31.36 -14.64 4.02
CA SER A 216 -29.96 -14.21 4.14
C SER A 216 -29.07 -14.77 3.04
N HIS A 217 -29.24 -16.03 2.67
CA HIS A 217 -28.50 -16.69 1.60
C HIS A 217 -28.70 -15.99 0.25
N ASP A 218 -29.95 -15.70 -0.12
CA ASP A 218 -30.27 -15.12 -1.42
C ASP A 218 -29.69 -13.69 -1.52
N LYS A 219 -29.81 -12.90 -0.45
CA LYS A 219 -29.23 -11.55 -0.40
C LYS A 219 -27.70 -11.54 -0.36
N PHE A 220 -27.09 -12.49 0.32
CA PHE A 220 -25.64 -12.63 0.30
C PHE A 220 -25.11 -12.92 -1.11
N ILE A 221 -25.74 -13.85 -1.85
CA ILE A 221 -25.33 -14.17 -3.22
C ILE A 221 -25.60 -12.98 -4.16
N GLU A 222 -26.75 -12.30 -4.01
CA GLU A 222 -27.09 -11.13 -4.81
C GLU A 222 -26.08 -9.98 -4.64
N ALA A 223 -25.58 -9.77 -3.41
CA ALA A 223 -24.61 -8.73 -3.10
C ALA A 223 -23.18 -9.02 -3.61
N MET A 224 -22.86 -10.29 -3.91
CA MET A 224 -21.56 -10.65 -4.46
C MET A 224 -21.51 -10.40 -5.98
N GLU A 225 -20.31 -10.19 -6.54
CA GLU A 225 -20.05 -9.83 -7.96
C GLU A 225 -20.84 -10.63 -9.00
N SER A 226 -21.32 -11.80 -8.65
CA SER A 226 -21.84 -12.73 -9.64
C SER A 226 -23.36 -12.80 -9.70
N GLY A 227 -24.11 -12.41 -8.66
CA GLY A 227 -25.52 -12.71 -8.55
C GLY A 227 -25.82 -14.23 -8.59
N ILE A 228 -27.09 -14.60 -8.38
CA ILE A 228 -27.52 -16.00 -8.30
C ILE A 228 -27.26 -16.77 -9.61
N ASP A 229 -27.53 -16.14 -10.76
CA ASP A 229 -27.38 -16.80 -12.07
C ASP A 229 -25.92 -17.17 -12.37
N SER A 230 -25.00 -16.26 -12.10
CA SER A 230 -23.56 -16.50 -12.30
C SER A 230 -23.01 -17.51 -11.32
N TYR A 231 -23.51 -17.53 -10.08
CA TYR A 231 -23.12 -18.51 -9.06
C TYR A 231 -23.54 -19.91 -9.46
N THR A 232 -24.79 -20.08 -9.88
CA THR A 232 -25.33 -21.35 -10.36
C THR A 232 -24.56 -21.86 -11.58
N LYS A 233 -24.33 -20.99 -12.58
CA LYS A 233 -23.59 -21.33 -13.78
C LYS A 233 -22.13 -21.72 -13.50
N LYS A 234 -21.45 -21.04 -12.57
CA LYS A 234 -20.11 -21.45 -12.14
C LYS A 234 -20.15 -22.84 -11.48
N GLY A 235 -21.14 -23.12 -10.62
CA GLY A 235 -21.31 -24.42 -10.00
C GLY A 235 -21.49 -25.55 -11.02
N GLU A 236 -22.32 -25.35 -12.03
CA GLU A 236 -22.53 -26.31 -13.13
C GLU A 236 -21.26 -26.56 -13.96
N ILE A 237 -20.51 -25.49 -14.28
CA ILE A 237 -19.23 -25.60 -15.01
C ILE A 237 -18.22 -26.41 -14.21
N TYR A 238 -18.06 -26.13 -12.90
CA TYR A 238 -17.12 -26.86 -12.06
C TYR A 238 -17.52 -28.32 -11.83
N ALA A 239 -18.81 -28.61 -11.75
CA ALA A 239 -19.31 -29.99 -11.66
C ALA A 239 -18.97 -30.79 -12.93
N ASN A 240 -19.12 -30.17 -14.11
CA ASN A 240 -18.79 -30.81 -15.40
C ASN A 240 -17.28 -30.96 -15.67
N LEU A 241 -16.43 -30.16 -15.03
CA LEU A 241 -14.96 -30.29 -15.15
C LEU A 241 -14.41 -31.42 -14.29
N ASN A 242 -15.16 -31.91 -13.30
CA ASN A 242 -14.77 -32.99 -12.40
C ASN A 242 -15.39 -34.36 -12.80
N SER A 243 -16.18 -34.40 -13.87
CA SER A 243 -16.75 -35.61 -14.47
C SER A 243 -15.94 -36.06 -15.70
#